data_4a4502ed11a63dc505857753e10259ab
#
_entry.id   4a4502ed11a63dc505857753e10259ab
#
_cell.length_a   1.000
_cell.length_b   1.000
_cell.length_c   1.000
_cell.angle_alpha   90.00
_cell.angle_beta   90.00
_cell.angle_gamma   90.00
#
_symmetry.space_group_name_H-M   'P 1'
#
loop_
_entity.id
_entity.type
_entity.pdbx_description
1 polymer ?
#
loop_
_entity_poly.entity_id
_entity_poly.type
_entity_poly.pdbx_seq_one_letter_code
_entity_poly.pdbx_strand_id
1 'polypeptide(L)'
;MASHDDTPISEDALHALTDGRLSAAQAEALRARLARDAETQATAAAWQAQRAQLQALHAAWDAAPVPDSLRRAAGRLEAVREREARWWRLGGMAASLLLAFGLGWTVHGQWPTDHRGQAAGRMADAAPAVARRFAQQAAVAHAVYQPEQRHPVEVAAAQQEHLVQWLSKRLGRPLRIPVLAAQGYELVGGRLLPGDTGARAQFMYQNAAGERVTLYLGALAAGQPGAADTAFRFDADGPVPCFYWTDGGFGYALSGALPRAALLGLATAVHPQL
;
A
#
# COMPACT_ATOMS: atom_id res chain seq x y z
N MET A 1 -51.76 -22.33 -17.32
CA MET A 1 -50.65 -22.45 -18.28
C MET A 1 -49.40 -21.99 -17.59
N ALA A 2 -48.61 -22.92 -17.03
CA ALA A 2 -47.36 -22.64 -16.42
C ALA A 2 -46.31 -22.55 -17.54
N SER A 3 -45.74 -21.38 -17.74
CA SER A 3 -44.59 -21.18 -18.61
C SER A 3 -43.45 -22.05 -18.13
N HIS A 4 -43.14 -23.12 -18.87
CA HIS A 4 -41.89 -23.86 -18.66
C HIS A 4 -40.74 -22.93 -19.04
N ASP A 5 -40.03 -22.46 -18.04
CA ASP A 5 -38.77 -21.74 -18.23
C ASP A 5 -37.70 -22.76 -18.64
N ASP A 6 -37.63 -23.01 -19.96
CA ASP A 6 -36.73 -23.99 -20.60
C ASP A 6 -35.35 -23.40 -20.87
N THR A 7 -35.02 -22.30 -20.19
CA THR A 7 -33.72 -21.66 -20.33
C THR A 7 -32.65 -22.58 -19.75
N PRO A 8 -31.57 -22.88 -20.49
CA PRO A 8 -30.48 -23.74 -19.98
C PRO A 8 -29.88 -23.13 -18.69
N ILE A 9 -29.54 -23.99 -17.74
CA ILE A 9 -28.89 -23.56 -16.50
C ILE A 9 -27.50 -23.05 -16.85
N SER A 10 -27.20 -21.81 -16.50
CA SER A 10 -25.89 -21.23 -16.79
C SER A 10 -24.81 -21.82 -15.87
N GLU A 11 -23.58 -21.93 -16.38
CA GLU A 11 -22.42 -22.36 -15.61
C GLU A 11 -22.19 -21.48 -14.38
N ASP A 12 -22.39 -20.16 -14.51
CA ASP A 12 -22.28 -19.20 -13.40
C ASP A 12 -23.26 -19.50 -12.26
N ALA A 13 -24.48 -19.94 -12.60
CA ALA A 13 -25.47 -20.33 -11.58
C ALA A 13 -25.06 -21.61 -10.86
N LEU A 14 -24.47 -22.58 -11.58
CA LEU A 14 -23.92 -23.81 -11.00
C LEU A 14 -22.74 -23.51 -10.07
N HIS A 15 -21.82 -22.65 -10.49
CA HIS A 15 -20.71 -22.21 -9.66
C HIS A 15 -21.22 -21.50 -8.40
N ALA A 16 -22.19 -20.57 -8.55
CA ALA A 16 -22.76 -19.86 -7.42
C ALA A 16 -23.45 -20.80 -6.42
N LEU A 17 -24.10 -21.88 -6.91
CA LEU A 17 -24.69 -22.93 -6.06
C LEU A 17 -23.61 -23.73 -5.31
N THR A 18 -22.58 -24.17 -6.03
CA THR A 18 -21.47 -24.93 -5.47
C THR A 18 -20.69 -24.13 -4.43
N ASP A 19 -20.50 -22.84 -4.68
CA ASP A 19 -19.77 -21.94 -3.79
C ASP A 19 -20.60 -21.42 -2.60
N GLY A 20 -21.91 -21.73 -2.57
CA GLY A 20 -22.82 -21.26 -1.51
C GLY A 20 -23.08 -19.75 -1.57
N ARG A 21 -22.96 -19.13 -2.75
CA ARG A 21 -23.18 -17.67 -2.95
C ARG A 21 -24.65 -17.30 -3.22
N LEU A 22 -25.53 -18.30 -3.38
CA LEU A 22 -26.97 -18.11 -3.59
C LEU A 22 -27.71 -17.96 -2.25
N SER A 23 -28.76 -17.17 -2.23
CA SER A 23 -29.72 -17.17 -1.14
C SER A 23 -30.43 -18.54 -1.03
N ALA A 24 -30.97 -18.89 0.13
CA ALA A 24 -31.64 -20.16 0.35
C ALA A 24 -32.76 -20.41 -0.70
N ALA A 25 -33.58 -19.42 -0.99
CA ALA A 25 -34.63 -19.52 -1.98
C ALA A 25 -34.13 -19.75 -3.41
N GLN A 26 -33.07 -19.04 -3.81
CA GLN A 26 -32.45 -19.22 -5.14
C GLN A 26 -31.79 -20.60 -5.27
N ALA A 27 -31.11 -21.05 -4.23
CA ALA A 27 -30.49 -22.38 -4.22
C ALA A 27 -31.52 -23.50 -4.29
N GLU A 28 -32.67 -23.38 -3.62
CA GLU A 28 -33.78 -24.35 -3.70
C GLU A 28 -34.42 -24.39 -5.09
N ALA A 29 -34.73 -23.21 -5.64
CA ALA A 29 -35.25 -23.10 -6.99
C ALA A 29 -34.30 -23.71 -8.04
N LEU A 30 -33.01 -23.47 -7.92
CA LEU A 30 -32.01 -24.03 -8.84
C LEU A 30 -31.86 -25.54 -8.68
N ARG A 31 -31.89 -26.07 -7.44
CA ARG A 31 -31.90 -27.53 -7.20
C ARG A 31 -33.14 -28.23 -7.78
N ALA A 32 -34.31 -27.59 -7.69
CA ALA A 32 -35.53 -28.12 -8.31
C ALA A 32 -35.46 -28.18 -9.85
N ARG A 33 -34.74 -27.23 -10.48
CA ARG A 33 -34.46 -27.27 -11.92
C ARG A 33 -33.43 -28.34 -12.26
N LEU A 34 -32.34 -28.43 -11.50
CA LEU A 34 -31.29 -29.46 -11.66
C LEU A 34 -31.82 -30.89 -11.58
N ALA A 35 -32.83 -31.13 -10.74
CA ALA A 35 -33.46 -32.44 -10.61
C ALA A 35 -34.12 -32.95 -11.92
N ARG A 36 -34.29 -32.10 -12.92
CA ARG A 36 -34.88 -32.43 -14.24
C ARG A 36 -33.83 -32.60 -15.33
N ASP A 37 -32.57 -32.29 -15.06
CA ASP A 37 -31.45 -32.35 -15.98
C ASP A 37 -30.33 -33.20 -15.37
N ALA A 38 -30.29 -34.50 -15.75
CA ALA A 38 -29.36 -35.44 -15.19
C ALA A 38 -27.89 -35.17 -15.52
N GLU A 39 -27.59 -34.57 -16.68
CA GLU A 39 -26.23 -34.21 -17.08
C GLU A 39 -25.68 -33.05 -16.26
N THR A 40 -26.46 -31.99 -16.18
CA THR A 40 -26.10 -30.81 -15.37
C THR A 40 -26.04 -31.15 -13.88
N GLN A 41 -26.91 -32.05 -13.39
CA GLN A 41 -26.88 -32.55 -12.02
C GLN A 41 -25.59 -33.34 -11.73
N ALA A 42 -25.15 -34.21 -12.66
CA ALA A 42 -23.90 -34.94 -12.50
C ALA A 42 -22.68 -34.01 -12.45
N THR A 43 -22.67 -32.98 -13.28
CA THR A 43 -21.60 -31.96 -13.29
C THR A 43 -21.55 -31.20 -11.95
N ALA A 44 -22.70 -30.76 -11.44
CA ALA A 44 -22.77 -30.08 -10.16
C ALA A 44 -22.31 -30.98 -8.99
N ALA A 45 -22.69 -32.27 -9.02
CA ALA A 45 -22.24 -33.25 -8.03
C ALA A 45 -20.71 -33.49 -8.10
N ALA A 46 -20.14 -33.56 -9.28
CA ALA A 46 -18.70 -33.69 -9.47
C ALA A 46 -17.93 -32.49 -8.88
N TRP A 47 -18.40 -31.28 -9.12
CA TRP A 47 -17.78 -30.06 -8.56
C TRP A 47 -17.90 -30.00 -7.03
N GLN A 48 -19.03 -30.42 -6.48
CA GLN A 48 -19.21 -30.50 -5.03
C GLN A 48 -18.25 -31.53 -4.39
N ALA A 49 -18.09 -32.69 -5.03
CA ALA A 49 -17.13 -33.71 -4.59
C ALA A 49 -15.69 -33.18 -4.65
N GLN A 50 -15.31 -32.51 -5.74
CA GLN A 50 -14.00 -31.91 -5.88
C GLN A 50 -13.75 -30.84 -4.79
N ARG A 51 -14.72 -29.98 -4.52
CA ARG A 51 -14.64 -29.01 -3.44
C ARG A 51 -14.45 -29.66 -2.07
N ALA A 52 -15.20 -30.71 -1.78
CA ALA A 52 -15.06 -31.46 -0.53
C ALA A 52 -13.69 -32.10 -0.38
N GLN A 53 -13.12 -32.63 -1.47
CA GLN A 53 -11.75 -33.16 -1.48
C GLN A 53 -10.72 -32.07 -1.18
N LEU A 54 -10.84 -30.90 -1.82
CA LEU A 54 -9.95 -29.77 -1.56
C LEU A 54 -10.03 -29.28 -0.12
N GLN A 55 -11.25 -29.20 0.43
CA GLN A 55 -11.45 -28.83 1.85
C GLN A 55 -10.83 -29.88 2.78
N ALA A 56 -10.97 -31.17 2.48
CA ALA A 56 -10.36 -32.23 3.27
C ALA A 56 -8.83 -32.17 3.26
N LEU A 57 -8.22 -31.83 2.11
CA LEU A 57 -6.77 -31.63 2.00
C LEU A 57 -6.27 -30.48 2.87
N HIS A 58 -7.08 -29.44 3.06
CA HIS A 58 -6.72 -28.25 3.84
C HIS A 58 -7.21 -28.28 5.30
N ALA A 59 -8.01 -29.27 5.69
CA ALA A 59 -8.61 -29.35 7.02
C ALA A 59 -7.57 -29.32 8.16
N ALA A 60 -6.38 -29.91 7.94
CA ALA A 60 -5.30 -29.88 8.92
C ALA A 60 -4.70 -28.47 9.09
N TRP A 61 -4.72 -27.63 8.04
CA TRP A 61 -4.27 -26.24 8.08
C TRP A 61 -5.31 -25.35 8.73
N ASP A 62 -6.60 -25.57 8.45
CA ASP A 62 -7.72 -24.84 9.04
C ASP A 62 -7.84 -25.11 10.55
N ALA A 63 -7.51 -26.33 10.98
CA ALA A 63 -7.47 -26.73 12.38
C ALA A 63 -6.20 -26.27 13.11
N ALA A 64 -5.17 -25.83 12.40
CA ALA A 64 -3.91 -25.40 13.02
C ALA A 64 -4.12 -24.12 13.83
N PRO A 65 -3.57 -24.03 15.05
CA PRO A 65 -3.70 -22.82 15.85
C PRO A 65 -2.99 -21.66 15.13
N VAL A 66 -3.67 -20.52 15.04
CA VAL A 66 -3.08 -19.31 14.48
C VAL A 66 -1.78 -18.97 15.20
N PRO A 67 -0.64 -18.82 14.50
CA PRO A 67 0.64 -18.50 15.13
C PRO A 67 0.55 -17.25 16.03
N ASP A 68 1.23 -17.27 17.16
CA ASP A 68 1.21 -16.16 18.13
C ASP A 68 1.72 -14.84 17.54
N SER A 69 2.58 -14.89 16.53
CA SER A 69 3.04 -13.72 15.80
C SER A 69 1.89 -13.01 15.06
N LEU A 70 1.00 -13.77 14.42
CA LEU A 70 -0.16 -13.23 13.71
C LEU A 70 -1.22 -12.72 14.69
N ARG A 71 -1.47 -13.45 15.80
CA ARG A 71 -2.37 -12.98 16.86
C ARG A 71 -1.89 -11.68 17.47
N ARG A 72 -0.58 -11.55 17.73
CA ARG A 72 0.02 -10.30 18.22
C ARG A 72 -0.06 -9.16 17.22
N ALA A 73 0.12 -9.45 15.92
CA ALA A 73 -0.03 -8.45 14.87
C ALA A 73 -1.48 -7.95 14.75
N ALA A 74 -2.46 -8.86 14.79
CA ALA A 74 -3.88 -8.50 14.80
C ALA A 74 -4.26 -7.65 16.02
N GLY A 75 -3.81 -8.04 17.22
CA GLY A 75 -4.05 -7.27 18.45
C GLY A 75 -3.42 -5.87 18.44
N ARG A 76 -2.28 -5.68 17.76
CA ARG A 76 -1.69 -4.34 17.56
C ARG A 76 -2.56 -3.46 16.66
N LEU A 77 -3.12 -4.03 15.59
CA LEU A 77 -4.04 -3.31 14.69
C LEU A 77 -5.33 -2.92 15.39
N GLU A 78 -5.89 -3.81 16.21
CA GLU A 78 -7.07 -3.53 17.03
C GLU A 78 -6.79 -2.42 18.06
N ALA A 79 -5.66 -2.49 18.75
CA ALA A 79 -5.24 -1.47 19.71
C ALA A 79 -5.05 -0.07 19.06
N VAL A 80 -4.54 -0.01 17.83
CA VAL A 80 -4.42 1.24 17.06
C VAL A 80 -5.81 1.78 16.71
N ARG A 81 -6.71 0.94 16.18
CA ARG A 81 -8.10 1.32 15.86
C ARG A 81 -8.88 1.82 17.10
N GLU A 82 -8.75 1.12 18.24
CA GLU A 82 -9.38 1.55 19.49
C GLU A 82 -8.80 2.86 20.02
N ARG A 83 -7.48 3.08 19.84
CA ARG A 83 -6.85 4.34 20.21
C ARG A 83 -7.37 5.49 19.33
N GLU A 84 -7.45 5.30 18.02
CA GLU A 84 -8.05 6.27 17.10
C GLU A 84 -9.51 6.55 17.45
N ALA A 85 -10.32 5.51 17.68
CA ALA A 85 -11.72 5.67 18.05
C ALA A 85 -11.90 6.43 19.39
N ARG A 86 -11.03 6.20 20.37
CA ARG A 86 -11.01 6.96 21.64
C ARG A 86 -10.63 8.43 21.41
N TRP A 87 -9.63 8.69 20.58
CA TRP A 87 -9.22 10.05 20.22
C TRP A 87 -10.33 10.83 19.51
N TRP A 88 -11.07 10.18 18.61
CA TRP A 88 -12.24 10.78 17.95
C TRP A 88 -13.39 11.09 18.93
N ARG A 89 -13.66 10.21 19.89
CA ARG A 89 -14.69 10.43 20.92
C ARG A 89 -14.31 11.56 21.89
N LEU A 90 -13.07 11.59 22.34
CA LEU A 90 -12.58 12.66 23.24
C LEU A 90 -12.41 13.99 22.50
N GLY A 91 -11.94 13.95 21.24
CA GLY A 91 -11.81 15.14 20.38
C GLY A 91 -13.17 15.77 20.05
N GLY A 92 -14.21 14.97 19.84
CA GLY A 92 -15.58 15.46 19.63
C GLY A 92 -16.15 16.18 20.85
N MET A 93 -15.87 15.69 22.05
CA MET A 93 -16.29 16.36 23.32
C MET A 93 -15.49 17.63 23.57
N ALA A 94 -14.19 17.66 23.25
CA ALA A 94 -13.39 18.87 23.38
C ALA A 94 -13.79 19.95 22.36
N ALA A 95 -14.15 19.56 21.13
CA ALA A 95 -14.62 20.47 20.10
C ALA A 95 -15.98 21.10 20.48
N SER A 96 -16.90 20.38 21.09
CA SER A 96 -18.19 20.93 21.54
C SER A 96 -18.01 21.88 22.72
N LEU A 97 -17.09 21.62 23.64
CA LEU A 97 -16.75 22.56 24.72
C LEU A 97 -16.05 23.83 24.18
N LEU A 98 -15.17 23.70 23.20
CA LEU A 98 -14.51 24.84 22.56
C LEU A 98 -15.49 25.68 21.71
N LEU A 99 -16.48 25.04 21.06
CA LEU A 99 -17.55 25.73 20.35
C LEU A 99 -18.47 26.50 21.33
N ALA A 100 -18.84 25.88 22.46
CA ALA A 100 -19.62 26.56 23.50
C ALA A 100 -18.86 27.73 24.15
N PHE A 101 -17.55 27.57 24.38
CA PHE A 101 -16.69 28.62 24.90
C PHE A 101 -16.43 29.71 23.84
N GLY A 102 -16.25 29.35 22.56
CA GLY A 102 -16.08 30.28 21.44
C GLY A 102 -17.31 31.11 21.18
N LEU A 103 -18.51 30.55 21.25
CA LEU A 103 -19.78 31.30 21.15
C LEU A 103 -20.01 32.20 22.36
N GLY A 104 -19.58 31.80 23.56
CA GLY A 104 -19.63 32.65 24.76
C GLY A 104 -18.65 33.82 24.71
N TRP A 105 -17.49 33.65 24.06
CA TRP A 105 -16.45 34.70 23.98
C TRP A 105 -16.73 35.72 22.89
N THR A 106 -17.37 35.34 21.78
CA THR A 106 -17.73 36.33 20.70
C THR A 106 -18.79 37.34 21.09
N VAL A 107 -19.55 37.04 22.14
CA VAL A 107 -20.53 38.01 22.71
C VAL A 107 -19.84 39.03 23.60
N HIS A 108 -18.58 38.84 24.03
CA HIS A 108 -17.90 39.68 25.02
C HIS A 108 -16.71 40.51 24.50
N GLY A 109 -16.40 40.52 23.20
CA GLY A 109 -15.30 41.39 22.78
C GLY A 109 -15.01 41.36 21.30
N GLN A 110 -15.35 42.45 20.63
CA GLN A 110 -14.84 42.78 19.29
C GLN A 110 -13.36 43.14 19.36
N TRP A 111 -12.51 42.14 19.12
CA TRP A 111 -11.11 42.38 18.75
C TRP A 111 -10.73 41.43 17.64
N PRO A 112 -10.13 41.93 16.54
CA PRO A 112 -9.75 41.09 15.41
C PRO A 112 -8.48 40.30 15.76
N THR A 113 -8.59 39.01 15.99
CA THR A 113 -7.44 38.13 16.10
C THR A 113 -7.29 37.34 14.81
N ASP A 114 -6.16 37.50 14.24
CA ASP A 114 -5.68 36.96 12.99
C ASP A 114 -5.62 35.42 13.01
N HIS A 115 -6.68 34.73 12.53
CA HIS A 115 -6.77 33.27 12.46
C HIS A 115 -5.93 32.63 11.33
N ARG A 116 -5.18 33.46 10.59
CA ARG A 116 -4.29 32.92 9.53
C ARG A 116 -3.07 32.18 10.06
N GLY A 117 -2.60 32.47 11.27
CA GLY A 117 -1.41 31.87 11.85
C GLY A 117 -1.58 30.41 12.31
N GLN A 118 -2.78 30.01 12.78
CA GLN A 118 -2.98 28.66 13.34
C GLN A 118 -3.21 27.58 12.29
N ALA A 119 -3.80 27.92 11.14
CA ALA A 119 -3.93 27.01 10.03
C ALA A 119 -2.57 26.76 9.36
N ALA A 120 -1.74 27.79 9.24
CA ALA A 120 -0.38 27.68 8.70
C ALA A 120 0.54 26.85 9.60
N GLY A 121 0.43 26.97 10.94
CA GLY A 121 1.20 26.15 11.89
C GLY A 121 0.87 24.67 11.81
N ARG A 122 -0.41 24.28 11.73
CA ARG A 122 -0.83 22.87 11.57
C ARG A 122 -0.44 22.28 10.22
N MET A 123 -0.42 23.09 9.16
CA MET A 123 0.07 22.68 7.85
C MET A 123 1.59 22.52 7.83
N ALA A 124 2.33 23.38 8.54
CA ALA A 124 3.78 23.27 8.66
C ALA A 124 4.22 22.02 9.43
N ASP A 125 3.47 21.59 10.46
CA ASP A 125 3.74 20.37 11.22
C ASP A 125 3.33 19.07 10.47
N ALA A 126 2.36 19.14 9.57
CA ALA A 126 1.91 18.00 8.79
C ALA A 126 2.86 17.64 7.63
N ALA A 127 3.55 18.62 7.05
CA ALA A 127 4.50 18.44 5.96
C ALA A 127 5.65 17.46 6.27
N PRO A 128 6.32 17.55 7.44
CA PRO A 128 7.33 16.58 7.83
C PRO A 128 6.77 15.16 8.03
N ALA A 129 5.53 15.03 8.50
CA ALA A 129 4.91 13.75 8.79
C ALA A 129 4.61 12.92 7.52
N VAL A 130 4.15 13.55 6.44
CA VAL A 130 3.88 12.88 5.16
C VAL A 130 5.18 12.40 4.51
N ALA A 131 6.17 13.27 4.42
CA ALA A 131 7.47 12.92 3.86
C ALA A 131 8.17 11.82 4.69
N ARG A 132 8.03 11.84 6.01
CA ARG A 132 8.56 10.81 6.89
C ARG A 132 7.86 9.46 6.70
N ARG A 133 6.52 9.44 6.54
CA ARG A 133 5.79 8.20 6.20
C ARG A 133 6.26 7.61 4.87
N PHE A 134 6.48 8.46 3.88
CA PHE A 134 7.03 8.03 2.60
C PHE A 134 8.42 7.40 2.77
N ALA A 135 9.30 7.99 3.57
CA ALA A 135 10.62 7.45 3.89
C ALA A 135 10.52 6.09 4.61
N GLN A 136 9.59 5.95 5.55
CA GLN A 136 9.34 4.68 6.26
C GLN A 136 8.86 3.58 5.31
N GLN A 137 7.96 3.88 4.37
CA GLN A 137 7.53 2.94 3.33
C GLN A 137 8.71 2.49 2.47
N ALA A 138 9.58 3.41 2.09
CA ALA A 138 10.80 3.10 1.32
C ALA A 138 11.75 2.19 2.10
N ALA A 139 11.97 2.46 3.38
CA ALA A 139 12.82 1.66 4.24
C ALA A 139 12.27 0.23 4.45
N VAL A 140 10.94 0.09 4.62
CA VAL A 140 10.27 -1.21 4.69
C VAL A 140 10.40 -1.96 3.37
N ALA A 141 10.15 -1.30 2.24
CA ALA A 141 10.31 -1.91 0.93
C ALA A 141 11.75 -2.39 0.68
N HIS A 142 12.75 -1.59 1.06
CA HIS A 142 14.15 -2.01 1.00
C HIS A 142 14.40 -3.26 1.84
N ALA A 143 13.98 -3.26 3.10
CA ALA A 143 14.22 -4.38 4.04
C ALA A 143 13.56 -5.70 3.58
N VAL A 144 12.41 -5.62 2.90
CA VAL A 144 11.71 -6.80 2.36
C VAL A 144 12.44 -7.38 1.15
N TYR A 145 12.90 -6.54 0.22
CA TYR A 145 13.40 -6.99 -1.07
C TYR A 145 14.93 -7.07 -1.17
N GLN A 146 15.67 -6.42 -0.26
CA GLN A 146 17.13 -6.46 -0.25
C GLN A 146 17.68 -7.90 -0.09
N PRO A 147 17.12 -8.78 0.77
CA PRO A 147 17.65 -10.14 0.92
C PRO A 147 17.24 -11.10 -0.20
N GLU A 148 16.27 -10.72 -1.07
CA GLU A 148 15.78 -11.60 -2.12
C GLU A 148 16.85 -11.84 -3.20
N GLN A 149 17.15 -13.13 -3.50
CA GLN A 149 18.19 -13.51 -4.44
C GLN A 149 17.65 -13.94 -5.80
N ARG A 150 16.49 -14.62 -5.80
CA ARG A 150 15.93 -15.19 -7.06
C ARG A 150 15.18 -14.17 -7.88
N HIS A 151 14.40 -13.31 -7.22
CA HIS A 151 13.53 -12.31 -7.86
C HIS A 151 13.72 -10.94 -7.18
N PRO A 152 14.94 -10.38 -7.18
CA PRO A 152 15.22 -9.12 -6.49
C PRO A 152 14.49 -7.94 -7.11
N VAL A 153 14.04 -8.07 -8.36
CA VAL A 153 13.32 -7.05 -9.15
C VAL A 153 12.25 -7.72 -10.01
N GLU A 154 11.29 -6.97 -10.52
CA GLU A 154 10.28 -7.45 -11.49
C GLU A 154 10.79 -7.36 -12.92
N VAL A 155 11.51 -6.27 -13.24
CA VAL A 155 12.12 -6.04 -14.54
C VAL A 155 13.62 -5.82 -14.33
N ALA A 156 14.44 -6.66 -14.95
CA ALA A 156 15.90 -6.60 -14.82
C ALA A 156 16.49 -5.41 -15.58
N ALA A 157 17.70 -4.99 -15.19
CA ALA A 157 18.44 -3.90 -15.83
C ALA A 157 18.68 -4.14 -17.33
N ALA A 158 18.79 -5.39 -17.78
CA ALA A 158 18.89 -5.74 -19.20
C ALA A 158 17.69 -5.25 -20.04
N GLN A 159 16.55 -4.97 -19.42
CA GLN A 159 15.33 -4.45 -20.03
C GLN A 159 15.03 -3.02 -19.56
N GLN A 160 16.06 -2.21 -19.35
CA GLN A 160 15.96 -0.86 -18.77
C GLN A 160 14.98 0.04 -19.53
N GLU A 161 14.95 -0.01 -20.85
CA GLU A 161 14.05 0.80 -21.66
C GLU A 161 12.58 0.45 -21.39
N HIS A 162 12.26 -0.84 -21.37
CA HIS A 162 10.94 -1.33 -20.99
C HIS A 162 10.56 -0.92 -19.57
N LEU A 163 11.50 -1.06 -18.62
CA LEU A 163 11.30 -0.67 -17.22
C LEU A 163 10.92 0.81 -17.10
N VAL A 164 11.64 1.70 -17.77
CA VAL A 164 11.37 3.14 -17.76
C VAL A 164 10.00 3.45 -18.34
N GLN A 165 9.69 2.91 -19.52
CA GLN A 165 8.39 3.14 -20.19
C GLN A 165 7.22 2.66 -19.34
N TRP A 166 7.31 1.44 -18.80
CA TRP A 166 6.28 0.82 -17.98
C TRP A 166 6.04 1.61 -16.68
N LEU A 167 7.08 1.91 -15.91
CA LEU A 167 6.96 2.65 -14.66
C LEU A 167 6.51 4.10 -14.89
N SER A 168 7.00 4.76 -15.96
CA SER A 168 6.56 6.10 -16.33
C SER A 168 5.05 6.14 -16.60
N LYS A 169 4.53 5.15 -17.33
CA LYS A 169 3.09 5.01 -17.59
C LYS A 169 2.30 4.79 -16.29
N ARG A 170 2.82 3.98 -15.37
CA ARG A 170 2.16 3.65 -14.11
C ARG A 170 2.14 4.81 -13.12
N LEU A 171 3.17 5.65 -13.12
CA LEU A 171 3.28 6.80 -12.23
C LEU A 171 2.74 8.10 -12.86
N GLY A 172 2.37 8.07 -14.16
CA GLY A 172 1.83 9.23 -14.86
C GLY A 172 2.86 10.35 -15.12
N ARG A 173 4.17 10.06 -15.01
CA ARG A 173 5.26 11.01 -15.22
C ARG A 173 6.45 10.32 -15.89
N PRO A 174 7.15 10.97 -16.84
CA PRO A 174 8.40 10.46 -17.37
C PRO A 174 9.41 10.25 -16.25
N LEU A 175 9.93 9.04 -16.14
CA LEU A 175 10.96 8.69 -15.16
C LEU A 175 12.31 8.59 -15.85
N ARG A 176 13.37 8.87 -15.09
CA ARG A 176 14.76 8.58 -15.45
C ARG A 176 15.36 7.67 -14.40
N ILE A 177 16.22 6.77 -14.82
CA ILE A 177 16.98 5.90 -13.92
C ILE A 177 18.35 6.54 -13.70
N PRO A 178 18.66 6.98 -12.47
CA PRO A 178 19.98 7.53 -12.17
C PRO A 178 21.11 6.53 -12.42
N VAL A 179 22.22 7.00 -12.97
CA VAL A 179 23.43 6.22 -13.16
C VAL A 179 24.34 6.43 -11.95
N LEU A 180 24.67 5.34 -11.25
CA LEU A 180 25.50 5.35 -10.05
C LEU A 180 26.84 4.60 -10.23
N ALA A 181 27.24 4.32 -11.47
CA ALA A 181 28.47 3.61 -11.79
C ALA A 181 29.72 4.32 -11.23
N ALA A 182 29.75 5.66 -11.26
CA ALA A 182 30.84 6.45 -10.69
C ALA A 182 30.96 6.29 -9.15
N GLN A 183 29.89 5.87 -8.48
CA GLN A 183 29.83 5.55 -7.04
C GLN A 183 30.00 4.05 -6.77
N GLY A 184 30.28 3.25 -7.80
CA GLY A 184 30.49 1.81 -7.70
C GLY A 184 29.20 0.98 -7.62
N TYR A 185 28.04 1.55 -7.96
CA TYR A 185 26.76 0.84 -7.94
C TYR A 185 26.19 0.67 -9.35
N GLU A 186 25.78 -0.54 -9.68
CA GLU A 186 25.14 -0.88 -10.93
C GLU A 186 23.64 -1.15 -10.70
N LEU A 187 22.81 -0.81 -11.68
CA LEU A 187 21.39 -1.10 -11.67
C LEU A 187 21.16 -2.61 -11.74
N VAL A 188 20.43 -3.16 -10.80
CA VAL A 188 19.91 -4.55 -10.85
C VAL A 188 18.60 -4.59 -11.64
N GLY A 189 17.75 -3.59 -11.47
CA GLY A 189 16.46 -3.44 -12.14
C GLY A 189 15.48 -2.65 -11.29
N GLY A 190 14.18 -2.88 -11.51
CA GLY A 190 13.14 -2.17 -10.78
C GLY A 190 11.84 -2.94 -10.65
N ARG A 191 10.92 -2.38 -9.88
CA ARG A 191 9.58 -2.91 -9.61
C ARG A 191 8.55 -1.84 -9.35
N LEU A 192 7.30 -2.23 -9.45
CA LEU A 192 6.15 -1.44 -9.05
C LEU A 192 5.68 -1.87 -7.66
N LEU A 193 5.41 -0.93 -6.79
CA LEU A 193 4.93 -1.18 -5.43
C LEU A 193 3.65 -0.39 -5.16
N PRO A 194 2.76 -0.88 -4.31
CA PRO A 194 1.65 -0.09 -3.80
C PRO A 194 2.18 0.98 -2.81
N GLY A 195 1.54 2.14 -2.80
CA GLY A 195 1.75 3.18 -1.81
C GLY A 195 0.43 3.75 -1.34
N ASP A 196 0.44 4.56 -0.27
CA ASP A 196 -0.79 5.11 0.35
C ASP A 196 -1.62 5.96 -0.62
N THR A 197 -0.96 6.65 -1.55
CA THR A 197 -1.60 7.60 -2.48
C THR A 197 -1.47 7.19 -3.95
N GLY A 198 -1.15 5.92 -4.23
CA GLY A 198 -1.00 5.40 -5.58
C GLY A 198 0.26 4.55 -5.79
N ALA A 199 0.61 4.34 -7.04
CA ALA A 199 1.75 3.53 -7.43
C ALA A 199 3.10 4.14 -6.99
N ARG A 200 4.06 3.28 -6.69
CA ARG A 200 5.44 3.62 -6.37
C ARG A 200 6.38 2.83 -7.27
N ALA A 201 7.49 3.45 -7.66
CA ALA A 201 8.58 2.74 -8.32
C ALA A 201 9.71 2.51 -7.31
N GLN A 202 10.39 1.38 -7.44
CA GLN A 202 11.62 1.09 -6.72
C GLN A 202 12.68 0.63 -7.72
N PHE A 203 13.81 1.31 -7.75
CA PHE A 203 15.02 0.87 -8.45
C PHE A 203 16.00 0.27 -7.46
N MET A 204 16.57 -0.86 -7.77
CA MET A 204 17.56 -1.53 -6.94
C MET A 204 18.94 -1.45 -7.63
N TYR A 205 19.94 -1.06 -6.85
CA TYR A 205 21.34 -1.01 -7.25
C TYR A 205 22.17 -1.92 -6.36
N GLN A 206 23.25 -2.43 -6.88
CA GLN A 206 24.18 -3.30 -6.15
C GLN A 206 25.62 -2.94 -6.50
N ASN A 207 26.51 -2.94 -5.50
CA ASN A 207 27.94 -2.77 -5.71
C ASN A 207 28.66 -4.13 -5.87
N ALA A 208 29.96 -4.09 -6.15
CA ALA A 208 30.79 -5.30 -6.31
C ALA A 208 30.89 -6.16 -5.05
N ALA A 209 30.65 -5.59 -3.86
CA ALA A 209 30.63 -6.32 -2.59
C ALA A 209 29.27 -6.99 -2.32
N GLY A 210 28.25 -6.80 -3.20
CA GLY A 210 26.90 -7.31 -3.02
C GLY A 210 26.01 -6.43 -2.14
N GLU A 211 26.49 -5.27 -1.69
CA GLU A 211 25.67 -4.34 -0.92
C GLU A 211 24.64 -3.67 -1.83
N ARG A 212 23.41 -3.64 -1.38
CA ARG A 212 22.27 -3.12 -2.14
C ARG A 212 21.77 -1.80 -1.58
N VAL A 213 21.42 -0.90 -2.49
CA VAL A 213 20.70 0.35 -2.21
C VAL A 213 19.46 0.42 -3.09
N THR A 214 18.41 1.05 -2.60
CA THR A 214 17.17 1.22 -3.38
C THR A 214 16.77 2.67 -3.43
N LEU A 215 16.39 3.13 -4.61
CA LEU A 215 15.72 4.40 -4.84
C LEU A 215 14.22 4.14 -4.98
N TYR A 216 13.44 4.62 -4.02
CA TYR A 216 11.99 4.54 -3.98
C TYR A 216 11.40 5.90 -4.33
N LEU A 217 10.42 5.94 -5.24
CA LEU A 217 9.85 7.20 -5.71
C LEU A 217 8.36 7.09 -6.08
N GLY A 218 7.67 8.22 -6.02
CA GLY A 218 6.29 8.30 -6.46
C GLY A 218 5.60 9.60 -6.09
N ALA A 219 4.44 9.84 -6.69
CA ALA A 219 3.68 11.05 -6.48
C ALA A 219 3.19 11.18 -5.04
N LEU A 220 3.37 12.35 -4.44
CA LEU A 220 2.73 12.73 -3.19
C LEU A 220 1.33 13.28 -3.51
N ALA A 221 0.38 13.15 -2.57
CA ALA A 221 -0.97 13.67 -2.81
C ALA A 221 -0.95 15.17 -3.04
N ALA A 222 -1.60 15.61 -4.11
CA ALA A 222 -1.68 17.03 -4.45
C ALA A 222 -2.34 17.84 -3.31
N GLY A 223 -1.73 18.98 -2.97
CA GLY A 223 -2.23 19.85 -1.90
C GLY A 223 -1.88 19.40 -0.48
N GLN A 224 -1.14 18.30 -0.30
CA GLN A 224 -0.63 17.95 1.03
C GLN A 224 0.55 18.84 1.42
N PRO A 225 0.59 19.30 2.69
CA PRO A 225 1.76 19.96 3.23
C PRO A 225 2.96 19.00 3.17
N GLY A 226 4.04 19.40 2.48
CA GLY A 226 5.23 18.55 2.27
C GLY A 226 5.46 18.11 0.84
N ALA A 227 4.55 18.45 -0.09
CA ALA A 227 4.79 18.34 -1.53
C ALA A 227 5.68 19.49 -2.08
N ALA A 228 6.01 20.48 -1.25
CA ALA A 228 6.99 21.51 -1.60
C ALA A 228 8.40 20.90 -1.62
N ASP A 229 9.24 21.40 -2.52
CA ASP A 229 10.61 20.94 -2.68
C ASP A 229 11.37 21.08 -1.35
N THR A 230 12.04 20.02 -0.94
CA THR A 230 12.73 19.99 0.35
C THR A 230 14.18 19.58 0.18
N ALA A 231 15.03 20.14 1.04
CA ALA A 231 16.38 19.64 1.21
C ALA A 231 16.39 18.17 1.68
N PHE A 232 17.51 17.48 1.49
CA PHE A 232 17.69 16.12 1.99
C PHE A 232 17.45 16.03 3.50
N ARG A 233 16.59 15.08 3.88
CA ARG A 233 16.33 14.72 5.26
C ARG A 233 16.79 13.29 5.50
N PHE A 234 17.29 13.02 6.68
CA PHE A 234 17.79 11.70 7.08
C PHE A 234 16.83 11.09 8.09
N ASP A 235 16.45 9.84 7.88
CA ASP A 235 15.69 9.02 8.82
C ASP A 235 16.45 7.71 9.10
N ALA A 236 16.66 7.43 10.39
CA ALA A 236 17.27 6.19 10.87
C ALA A 236 16.36 5.43 11.84
N ASP A 237 15.11 5.89 12.04
CA ASP A 237 14.15 5.25 12.95
C ASP A 237 13.48 4.01 12.33
N GLY A 238 13.66 3.81 11.01
CA GLY A 238 13.14 2.67 10.26
C GLY A 238 14.04 1.42 10.34
N PRO A 239 13.67 0.33 9.62
CA PRO A 239 14.44 -0.91 9.56
C PRO A 239 15.80 -0.74 8.86
N VAL A 240 15.98 0.34 8.08
CA VAL A 240 17.21 0.70 7.40
C VAL A 240 17.28 2.22 7.28
N PRO A 241 18.47 2.84 7.38
CA PRO A 241 18.62 4.28 7.21
C PRO A 241 18.27 4.70 5.78
N CYS A 242 17.68 5.88 5.65
CA CYS A 242 17.37 6.47 4.35
C CYS A 242 17.57 8.00 4.33
N PHE A 243 17.93 8.52 3.15
CA PHE A 243 17.76 9.93 2.81
C PHE A 243 16.51 10.08 1.96
N TYR A 244 15.71 11.09 2.26
CA TYR A 244 14.49 11.39 1.52
C TYR A 244 14.36 12.89 1.24
N TRP A 245 13.69 13.22 0.14
CA TRP A 245 13.41 14.58 -0.29
C TRP A 245 12.17 14.61 -1.16
N THR A 246 11.66 15.79 -1.43
CA THR A 246 10.56 16.03 -2.37
C THR A 246 11.01 16.99 -3.45
N ASP A 247 10.61 16.73 -4.69
CA ASP A 247 10.87 17.57 -5.84
C ASP A 247 9.71 17.46 -6.84
N GLY A 248 9.17 18.59 -7.27
CA GLY A 248 8.09 18.67 -8.25
C GLY A 248 6.85 17.84 -7.90
N GLY A 249 6.47 17.74 -6.61
CA GLY A 249 5.32 16.94 -6.14
C GLY A 249 5.59 15.43 -6.06
N PHE A 250 6.82 14.98 -6.29
CA PHE A 250 7.26 13.61 -6.09
C PHE A 250 8.11 13.49 -4.82
N GLY A 251 7.90 12.39 -4.10
CA GLY A 251 8.78 11.96 -3.04
C GLY A 251 9.84 11.02 -3.59
N TYR A 252 11.03 11.11 -3.05
CA TYR A 252 12.18 10.27 -3.32
C TYR A 252 12.78 9.81 -2.01
N ALA A 253 13.18 8.54 -1.93
CA ALA A 253 13.90 8.02 -0.77
C ALA A 253 14.95 7.02 -1.21
N LEU A 254 16.20 7.25 -0.80
CA LEU A 254 17.33 6.37 -1.03
C LEU A 254 17.65 5.63 0.27
N SER A 255 17.46 4.31 0.26
CA SER A 255 17.62 3.44 1.43
C SER A 255 18.77 2.45 1.23
N GLY A 256 19.54 2.18 2.27
CA GLY A 256 20.63 1.20 2.24
C GLY A 256 21.30 1.05 3.60
N ALA A 257 21.83 -0.13 3.89
CA ALA A 257 22.58 -0.41 5.11
C ALA A 257 24.02 0.16 5.06
N LEU A 258 24.09 1.48 4.81
CA LEU A 258 25.36 2.21 4.63
C LEU A 258 25.54 3.30 5.71
N PRO A 259 26.78 3.70 5.99
CA PRO A 259 27.05 4.89 6.80
C PRO A 259 26.37 6.13 6.20
N ARG A 260 25.90 7.03 7.07
CA ARG A 260 25.19 8.25 6.68
C ARG A 260 25.92 9.06 5.58
N ALA A 261 27.23 9.20 5.71
CA ALA A 261 28.03 9.96 4.73
C ALA A 261 28.02 9.32 3.33
N ALA A 262 28.13 7.98 3.25
CA ALA A 262 28.07 7.24 1.99
C ALA A 262 26.68 7.36 1.35
N LEU A 263 25.63 7.19 2.15
CA LEU A 263 24.25 7.30 1.67
C LEU A 263 23.93 8.73 1.20
N LEU A 264 24.46 9.77 1.90
CA LEU A 264 24.34 11.16 1.46
C LEU A 264 25.04 11.40 0.11
N GLY A 265 26.24 10.83 -0.06
CA GLY A 265 26.97 10.93 -1.32
C GLY A 265 26.17 10.35 -2.50
N LEU A 266 25.55 9.19 -2.29
CA LEU A 266 24.66 8.58 -3.30
C LEU A 266 23.43 9.44 -3.55
N ALA A 267 22.76 9.96 -2.52
CA ALA A 267 21.58 10.83 -2.69
C ALA A 267 21.93 12.11 -3.46
N THR A 268 23.10 12.69 -3.19
CA THR A 268 23.61 13.87 -3.92
C THR A 268 23.91 13.55 -5.38
N ALA A 269 24.40 12.35 -5.69
CA ALA A 269 24.64 11.91 -7.07
C ALA A 269 23.32 11.61 -7.83
N VAL A 270 22.30 11.12 -7.14
CA VAL A 270 20.98 10.81 -7.71
C VAL A 270 20.21 12.08 -8.07
N HIS A 271 20.16 13.05 -7.16
CA HIS A 271 19.27 14.22 -7.23
C HIS A 271 19.33 15.00 -8.57
N PRO A 272 20.49 15.34 -9.16
CA PRO A 272 20.52 16.09 -10.42
C PRO A 272 20.13 15.28 -11.66
N GLN A 273 19.88 14.00 -11.52
CA GLN A 273 19.53 13.08 -12.63
C GLN A 273 18.03 12.78 -12.73
N LEU A 274 17.23 13.26 -11.78
CA LEU A 274 15.80 12.99 -11.69
C LEU A 274 14.90 13.90 -12.53
#